data_a174cd9d42e2c96135caf2107954d0a1
#
_entry.id   a174cd9d42e2c96135caf2107954d0a1
#
_cell.length_a   1.000
_cell.length_b   1.000
_cell.length_c   1.000
_cell.angle_alpha   90.00
_cell.angle_beta   90.00
_cell.angle_gamma   90.00
#
_symmetry.space_group_name_H-M   'P 1'
#
loop_
_entity.id
_entity.type
_entity.pdbx_description
1 polymer ?
#
loop_
_entity_poly.entity_id
_entity_poly.type
_entity_poly.pdbx_seq_one_letter_code
_entity_poly.pdbx_strand_id
1 'polypeptide(L)'
;MADDSNLTAVMIGAVAGISGQLLTQLFGHVAIIIDRRYTRHSRHRERLEEMSDIVTSSLEWLQTFGAANSLEAVVSSKPPLKCRRIMTLASLYFPALVDPAREYHNSLIQYHNWCISFYDSHVPAPLGAQVQMAIQNSNTPDKLKEIQMRPLFLRQKLDDAIEAEAKKFINA
;
A
#
# COMPACT_ATOMS: atom_id res chain seq x y z
N MET A 1 76.90 -5.50 4.45
CA MET A 1 75.84 -6.53 4.51
C MET A 1 74.67 -6.20 5.47
N ALA A 2 74.59 -4.98 5.96
CA ALA A 2 73.50 -4.60 6.91
C ALA A 2 72.34 -3.81 6.26
N ASP A 3 72.45 -3.48 4.97
CA ASP A 3 71.45 -2.59 4.32
C ASP A 3 70.29 -3.33 3.64
N ASP A 4 70.48 -4.59 3.21
CA ASP A 4 69.45 -5.32 2.47
C ASP A 4 68.29 -5.81 3.35
N SER A 5 68.58 -6.10 4.63
CA SER A 5 67.55 -6.57 5.58
C SER A 5 66.56 -5.47 5.97
N ASN A 6 67.02 -4.22 6.06
CA ASN A 6 66.17 -3.07 6.35
C ASN A 6 65.26 -2.72 5.19
N LEU A 7 65.78 -2.83 3.97
CA LEU A 7 64.98 -2.55 2.75
C LEU A 7 63.87 -3.58 2.58
N THR A 8 64.10 -4.84 2.85
CA THR A 8 63.13 -5.94 2.80
C THR A 8 62.06 -5.75 3.87
N ALA A 9 62.39 -5.37 5.09
CA ALA A 9 61.42 -5.12 6.16
C ALA A 9 60.50 -3.92 5.85
N VAL A 10 61.03 -2.84 5.27
CA VAL A 10 60.27 -1.68 4.84
C VAL A 10 59.34 -2.03 3.70
N MET A 11 59.74 -2.81 2.71
CA MET A 11 58.88 -3.26 1.62
C MET A 11 57.75 -4.15 2.11
N ILE A 12 58.00 -5.10 3.02
CA ILE A 12 56.97 -5.96 3.60
C ILE A 12 55.97 -5.12 4.41
N GLY A 13 56.41 -4.16 5.19
CA GLY A 13 55.56 -3.25 5.94
C GLY A 13 54.66 -2.37 5.03
N ALA A 14 55.22 -1.86 3.93
CA ALA A 14 54.48 -1.07 2.97
C ALA A 14 53.40 -1.89 2.23
N VAL A 15 53.73 -3.12 1.81
CA VAL A 15 52.76 -4.02 1.16
C VAL A 15 51.65 -4.43 2.13
N ALA A 16 51.95 -4.75 3.37
CA ALA A 16 50.99 -5.10 4.40
C ALA A 16 50.05 -3.90 4.73
N GLY A 17 50.60 -2.68 4.81
CA GLY A 17 49.83 -1.46 5.04
C GLY A 17 48.84 -1.14 3.90
N ILE A 18 49.31 -1.25 2.64
CA ILE A 18 48.46 -1.01 1.46
C ILE A 18 47.38 -2.08 1.37
N SER A 19 47.67 -3.34 1.62
CA SER A 19 46.73 -4.44 1.62
C SER A 19 45.65 -4.26 2.70
N GLY A 20 46.03 -3.82 3.90
CA GLY A 20 45.11 -3.52 5.00
C GLY A 20 44.15 -2.38 4.67
N GLN A 21 44.65 -1.29 4.05
CA GLN A 21 43.82 -0.18 3.64
C GLN A 21 42.81 -0.55 2.53
N LEU A 22 43.25 -1.32 1.53
CA LEU A 22 42.35 -1.79 0.46
C LEU A 22 41.28 -2.72 0.99
N LEU A 23 41.60 -3.63 1.89
CA LEU A 23 40.58 -4.49 2.55
C LEU A 23 39.59 -3.67 3.37
N THR A 24 40.06 -2.71 4.15
CA THR A 24 39.17 -1.84 4.93
C THR A 24 38.21 -1.03 4.04
N GLN A 25 38.72 -0.51 2.91
CA GLN A 25 37.87 0.20 1.94
C GLN A 25 36.87 -0.72 1.28
N LEU A 26 37.25 -1.94 0.88
CA LEU A 26 36.32 -2.93 0.31
C LEU A 26 35.22 -3.31 1.31
N PHE A 27 35.60 -3.62 2.55
CA PHE A 27 34.61 -3.92 3.60
C PHE A 27 33.67 -2.73 3.87
N GLY A 28 34.22 -1.51 3.89
CA GLY A 28 33.39 -0.29 4.01
C GLY A 28 32.37 -0.14 2.88
N HIS A 29 32.77 -0.35 1.62
CA HIS A 29 31.86 -0.31 0.48
C HIS A 29 30.83 -1.42 0.52
N VAL A 30 31.19 -2.65 0.88
CA VAL A 30 30.27 -3.77 1.02
C VAL A 30 29.26 -3.48 2.15
N ALA A 31 29.70 -2.99 3.29
CA ALA A 31 28.82 -2.61 4.40
C ALA A 31 27.81 -1.54 4.00
N ILE A 32 28.23 -0.50 3.26
CA ILE A 32 27.34 0.56 2.74
C ILE A 32 26.30 -0.01 1.76
N ILE A 33 26.71 -0.95 0.89
CA ILE A 33 25.79 -1.57 -0.07
C ILE A 33 24.75 -2.42 0.68
N ILE A 34 25.17 -3.18 1.67
CA ILE A 34 24.28 -4.01 2.49
C ILE A 34 23.31 -3.12 3.27
N ASP A 35 23.80 -2.07 3.93
CA ASP A 35 22.98 -1.13 4.68
C ASP A 35 21.94 -0.43 3.78
N ARG A 36 22.34 0.02 2.60
CA ARG A 36 21.43 0.61 1.61
C ARG A 36 20.35 -0.38 1.14
N ARG A 37 20.71 -1.65 0.93
CA ARG A 37 19.73 -2.69 0.58
C ARG A 37 18.75 -2.90 1.73
N TYR A 38 19.24 -3.10 2.94
CA TYR A 38 18.44 -3.31 4.13
C TYR A 38 17.48 -2.13 4.37
N THR A 39 17.97 -0.90 4.31
CA THR A 39 17.17 0.32 4.46
C THR A 39 16.11 0.43 3.37
N ARG A 40 16.41 0.06 2.12
CA ARG A 40 15.44 0.05 1.03
C ARG A 40 14.34 -0.98 1.28
N HIS A 41 14.69 -2.22 1.67
CA HIS A 41 13.72 -3.27 1.99
C HIS A 41 12.82 -2.88 3.16
N SER A 42 13.38 -2.32 4.23
CA SER A 42 12.60 -1.81 5.36
C SER A 42 11.58 -0.75 4.93
N ARG A 43 12.01 0.24 4.14
CA ARG A 43 11.10 1.29 3.62
C ARG A 43 10.00 0.73 2.73
N HIS A 44 10.32 -0.22 1.84
CA HIS A 44 9.29 -0.84 1.00
C HIS A 44 8.25 -1.59 1.83
N ARG A 45 8.70 -2.32 2.85
CA ARG A 45 7.82 -3.02 3.78
C ARG A 45 6.90 -2.05 4.52
N GLU A 46 7.43 -0.98 5.11
CA GLU A 46 6.65 0.07 5.78
C GLU A 46 5.58 0.66 4.86
N ARG A 47 5.90 0.87 3.57
CA ARG A 47 4.94 1.42 2.60
C ARG A 47 3.85 0.41 2.21
N LEU A 48 4.15 -0.88 2.15
CA LEU A 48 3.14 -1.92 1.95
C LEU A 48 2.22 -2.06 3.17
N GLU A 49 2.77 -2.02 4.38
CA GLU A 49 2.00 -2.00 5.63
C GLU A 49 1.09 -0.77 5.67
N GLU A 50 1.59 0.43 5.33
CA GLU A 50 0.78 1.65 5.22
C GLU A 50 -0.37 1.49 4.21
N MET A 51 -0.11 0.87 3.05
CA MET A 51 -1.18 0.61 2.06
C MET A 51 -2.23 -0.34 2.61
N SER A 52 -1.84 -1.43 3.25
CA SER A 52 -2.74 -2.41 3.88
C SER A 52 -3.62 -1.76 4.96
N ASP A 53 -3.03 -0.91 5.81
CA ASP A 53 -3.76 -0.17 6.85
C ASP A 53 -4.84 0.75 6.25
N ILE A 54 -4.51 1.44 5.16
CA ILE A 54 -5.46 2.31 4.48
C ILE A 54 -6.61 1.48 3.87
N VAL A 55 -6.30 0.34 3.24
CA VAL A 55 -7.31 -0.57 2.69
C VAL A 55 -8.22 -1.10 3.79
N THR A 56 -7.66 -1.47 4.95
CA THR A 56 -8.42 -1.93 6.11
C THR A 56 -9.33 -0.82 6.66
N SER A 57 -8.81 0.40 6.83
CA SER A 57 -9.59 1.54 7.33
C SER A 57 -10.74 1.95 6.39
N SER A 58 -10.64 1.62 5.11
CA SER A 58 -11.73 1.88 4.15
C SER A 58 -12.95 0.99 4.36
N LEU A 59 -12.80 -0.19 4.98
CA LEU A 59 -13.93 -1.02 5.40
C LEU A 59 -14.73 -0.37 6.53
N GLU A 60 -14.04 0.18 7.51
CA GLU A 60 -14.69 0.92 8.60
C GLU A 60 -15.52 2.07 8.04
N TRP A 61 -14.97 2.76 7.02
CA TRP A 61 -15.73 3.78 6.32
C TRP A 61 -16.97 3.20 5.62
N LEU A 62 -16.88 2.08 4.91
CA LEU A 62 -18.02 1.46 4.24
C LEU A 62 -19.13 1.10 5.25
N GLN A 63 -18.76 0.59 6.42
CA GLN A 63 -19.70 0.25 7.51
C GLN A 63 -20.36 1.50 8.08
N THR A 64 -19.56 2.52 8.40
CA THR A 64 -20.04 3.79 8.96
C THR A 64 -20.94 4.52 7.97
N PHE A 65 -20.59 4.52 6.67
CA PHE A 65 -21.39 5.11 5.61
C PHE A 65 -22.74 4.39 5.45
N GLY A 66 -22.74 3.05 5.48
CA GLY A 66 -23.99 2.27 5.45
C GLY A 66 -24.87 2.47 6.67
N ALA A 67 -24.31 2.81 7.83
CA ALA A 67 -25.05 3.10 9.06
C ALA A 67 -25.59 4.55 9.14
N ALA A 68 -25.22 5.42 8.19
CA ALA A 68 -25.68 6.81 8.18
C ALA A 68 -27.22 6.90 8.07
N ASN A 69 -27.83 7.70 8.94
CA ASN A 69 -29.27 7.85 9.06
C ASN A 69 -29.78 9.30 8.90
N SER A 70 -28.89 10.21 8.55
CA SER A 70 -29.24 11.61 8.27
C SER A 70 -28.58 12.09 6.98
N LEU A 71 -29.22 13.04 6.30
CA LEU A 71 -28.67 13.64 5.08
C LEU A 71 -27.28 14.24 5.32
N GLU A 72 -27.09 14.90 6.46
CA GLU A 72 -25.80 15.48 6.84
C GLU A 72 -24.73 14.40 6.98
N ALA A 73 -25.02 13.28 7.67
CA ALA A 73 -24.11 12.15 7.81
C ALA A 73 -23.77 11.52 6.46
N VAL A 74 -24.75 11.36 5.57
CA VAL A 74 -24.54 10.78 4.23
C VAL A 74 -23.67 11.69 3.37
N VAL A 75 -23.94 12.99 3.31
CA VAL A 75 -23.22 13.95 2.45
C VAL A 75 -21.82 14.23 3.00
N SER A 76 -21.64 14.27 4.33
CA SER A 76 -20.33 14.49 4.96
C SER A 76 -19.43 13.26 4.90
N SER A 77 -20.00 12.07 4.78
CA SER A 77 -19.27 10.78 4.78
C SER A 77 -18.62 10.48 3.42
N LYS A 78 -17.73 11.37 2.97
CA LYS A 78 -16.97 11.17 1.73
C LYS A 78 -15.99 10.00 1.86
N PRO A 79 -15.68 9.29 0.74
CA PRO A 79 -14.62 8.29 0.74
C PRO A 79 -13.33 8.85 1.35
N PRO A 80 -12.62 8.09 2.20
CA PRO A 80 -11.46 8.59 2.90
C PRO A 80 -10.43 9.16 1.93
N LEU A 81 -9.98 10.40 2.15
CA LEU A 81 -8.88 11.01 1.38
C LEU A 81 -7.62 10.14 1.41
N LYS A 82 -7.45 9.36 2.47
CA LYS A 82 -6.36 8.38 2.61
C LYS A 82 -6.37 7.34 1.48
N CYS A 83 -7.54 6.94 0.94
CA CYS A 83 -7.60 5.99 -0.19
C CYS A 83 -6.90 6.54 -1.45
N ARG A 84 -6.86 7.86 -1.65
CA ARG A 84 -6.07 8.48 -2.72
C ARG A 84 -4.57 8.27 -2.51
N ARG A 85 -4.12 8.17 -1.26
CA ARG A 85 -2.72 7.92 -0.92
C ARG A 85 -2.24 6.54 -1.37
N ILE A 86 -3.13 5.52 -1.42
CA ILE A 86 -2.80 4.20 -1.99
C ILE A 86 -2.27 4.35 -3.42
N MET A 87 -2.94 5.14 -4.25
CA MET A 87 -2.50 5.40 -5.64
C MET A 87 -1.13 6.08 -5.70
N THR A 88 -0.88 7.03 -4.79
CA THR A 88 0.42 7.71 -4.70
C THR A 88 1.53 6.73 -4.29
N LEU A 89 1.29 5.91 -3.27
CA LEU A 89 2.25 4.89 -2.82
C LEU A 89 2.52 3.86 -3.91
N ALA A 90 1.47 3.36 -4.57
CA ALA A 90 1.60 2.45 -5.69
C ALA A 90 2.45 3.05 -6.82
N SER A 91 2.15 4.29 -7.23
CA SER A 91 2.87 4.96 -8.31
C SER A 91 4.35 5.22 -7.99
N LEU A 92 4.69 5.50 -6.72
CA LEU A 92 6.06 5.83 -6.31
C LEU A 92 6.92 4.59 -6.04
N TYR A 93 6.32 3.52 -5.49
CA TYR A 93 7.07 2.39 -4.95
C TYR A 93 6.72 1.05 -5.58
N PHE A 94 5.49 0.87 -6.09
CA PHE A 94 4.96 -0.43 -6.51
C PHE A 94 4.19 -0.33 -7.83
N PRO A 95 4.86 -0.20 -8.98
CA PRO A 95 4.20 -0.04 -10.28
C PRO A 95 3.16 -1.13 -10.59
N ALA A 96 3.37 -2.36 -10.11
CA ALA A 96 2.43 -3.47 -10.28
C ALA A 96 1.10 -3.27 -9.54
N LEU A 97 1.05 -2.41 -8.52
CA LEU A 97 -0.14 -2.12 -7.73
C LEU A 97 -0.92 -0.89 -8.24
N VAL A 98 -0.43 -0.17 -9.24
CA VAL A 98 -1.07 1.07 -9.72
C VAL A 98 -2.49 0.84 -10.24
N ASP A 99 -2.67 -0.16 -11.09
CA ASP A 99 -3.99 -0.44 -11.67
C ASP A 99 -4.97 -1.03 -10.64
N PRO A 100 -4.60 -2.04 -9.82
CA PRO A 100 -5.45 -2.47 -8.71
C PRO A 100 -5.85 -1.35 -7.76
N ALA A 101 -4.92 -0.48 -7.39
CA ALA A 101 -5.17 0.67 -6.50
C ALA A 101 -6.14 1.67 -7.13
N ARG A 102 -6.00 1.95 -8.42
CA ARG A 102 -6.88 2.86 -9.17
C ARG A 102 -8.29 2.29 -9.29
N GLU A 103 -8.41 1.02 -9.66
CA GLU A 103 -9.70 0.33 -9.77
C GLU A 103 -10.45 0.37 -8.44
N TYR A 104 -9.75 0.06 -7.34
CA TYR A 104 -10.32 0.10 -6.01
C TYR A 104 -10.77 1.49 -5.61
N HIS A 105 -9.92 2.51 -5.74
CA HIS A 105 -10.25 3.90 -5.42
C HIS A 105 -11.48 4.39 -6.19
N ASN A 106 -11.52 4.13 -7.50
CA ASN A 106 -12.64 4.52 -8.35
C ASN A 106 -13.93 3.81 -7.94
N SER A 107 -13.85 2.53 -7.52
CA SER A 107 -15.02 1.80 -7.06
C SER A 107 -15.63 2.38 -5.79
N LEU A 108 -14.81 2.87 -4.86
CA LEU A 108 -15.31 3.54 -3.65
C LEU A 108 -16.07 4.83 -3.97
N ILE A 109 -15.56 5.62 -4.92
CA ILE A 109 -16.22 6.86 -5.38
C ILE A 109 -17.55 6.51 -6.07
N GLN A 110 -17.54 5.53 -6.97
CA GLN A 110 -18.75 5.09 -7.68
C GLN A 110 -19.79 4.56 -6.71
N TYR A 111 -19.37 3.73 -5.74
CA TYR A 111 -20.25 3.21 -4.71
C TYR A 111 -20.86 4.33 -3.85
N HIS A 112 -20.05 5.28 -3.40
CA HIS A 112 -20.51 6.44 -2.64
C HIS A 112 -21.60 7.22 -3.40
N ASN A 113 -21.30 7.64 -4.64
CA ASN A 113 -22.23 8.40 -5.47
C ASN A 113 -23.51 7.62 -5.77
N TRP A 114 -23.36 6.32 -6.01
CA TRP A 114 -24.49 5.43 -6.24
C TRP A 114 -25.38 5.31 -5.00
N CYS A 115 -24.83 5.08 -3.82
CA CYS A 115 -25.60 4.99 -2.58
C CYS A 115 -26.35 6.30 -2.26
N ILE A 116 -25.73 7.46 -2.47
CA ILE A 116 -26.39 8.76 -2.26
C ILE A 116 -27.66 8.90 -3.11
N SER A 117 -27.68 8.34 -4.33
CA SER A 117 -28.85 8.42 -5.21
C SER A 117 -30.10 7.69 -4.69
N PHE A 118 -29.93 6.79 -3.70
CA PHE A 118 -31.03 6.06 -3.05
C PHE A 118 -31.41 6.61 -1.68
N TYR A 119 -30.70 7.62 -1.19
CA TYR A 119 -31.02 8.16 0.12
C TYR A 119 -32.28 9.02 0.08
N ASP A 120 -33.29 8.63 0.90
CA ASP A 120 -34.50 9.39 1.15
C ASP A 120 -34.60 9.73 2.66
N SER A 121 -34.62 11.01 2.98
CA SER A 121 -34.72 11.51 4.35
C SER A 121 -36.08 11.22 5.02
N HIS A 122 -37.09 10.88 4.25
CA HIS A 122 -38.43 10.52 4.76
C HIS A 122 -38.53 9.05 5.16
N VAL A 123 -37.58 8.22 4.77
CA VAL A 123 -37.51 6.80 5.15
C VAL A 123 -36.75 6.66 6.46
N PRO A 124 -37.35 6.21 7.57
CA PRO A 124 -36.68 6.08 8.87
C PRO A 124 -35.80 4.82 8.92
N ALA A 125 -34.84 4.72 8.02
CA ALA A 125 -33.92 3.61 7.91
C ALA A 125 -32.52 4.12 7.55
N PRO A 126 -31.43 3.45 8.02
CA PRO A 126 -30.06 3.81 7.63
C PRO A 126 -29.86 3.59 6.12
N LEU A 127 -28.92 4.32 5.53
CA LEU A 127 -28.61 4.29 4.09
C LEU A 127 -28.46 2.87 3.54
N GLY A 128 -27.74 2.00 4.26
CA GLY A 128 -27.54 0.61 3.83
C GLY A 128 -28.84 -0.17 3.69
N ALA A 129 -29.81 0.04 4.60
CA ALA A 129 -31.12 -0.60 4.50
C ALA A 129 -31.95 -0.03 3.34
N GLN A 130 -31.90 1.29 3.09
CA GLN A 130 -32.55 1.91 1.95
C GLN A 130 -32.00 1.39 0.62
N VAL A 131 -30.67 1.23 0.51
CA VAL A 131 -30.02 0.63 -0.65
C VAL A 131 -30.47 -0.82 -0.86
N GLN A 132 -30.59 -1.62 0.21
CA GLN A 132 -31.13 -2.99 0.11
C GLN A 132 -32.58 -3.03 -0.37
N MET A 133 -33.43 -2.17 0.14
CA MET A 133 -34.83 -2.04 -0.34
C MET A 133 -34.86 -1.65 -1.82
N ALA A 134 -34.04 -0.72 -2.25
CA ALA A 134 -33.95 -0.31 -3.65
C ALA A 134 -33.51 -1.47 -4.56
N ILE A 135 -32.56 -2.29 -4.12
CA ILE A 135 -32.12 -3.49 -4.86
C ILE A 135 -33.27 -4.50 -4.98
N GLN A 136 -33.97 -4.78 -3.87
CA GLN A 136 -35.07 -5.74 -3.85
C GLN A 136 -36.24 -5.33 -4.73
N ASN A 137 -36.53 -4.03 -4.79
CA ASN A 137 -37.67 -3.47 -5.58
C ASN A 137 -37.27 -3.15 -7.02
N SER A 138 -36.03 -3.39 -7.42
CA SER A 138 -35.55 -3.09 -8.77
C SER A 138 -35.91 -4.18 -9.78
N ASN A 139 -36.11 -3.79 -11.02
CA ASN A 139 -36.24 -4.70 -12.16
C ASN A 139 -34.89 -5.33 -12.58
N THR A 140 -33.77 -4.85 -12.02
CA THR A 140 -32.40 -5.32 -12.33
C THR A 140 -31.58 -5.56 -11.06
N PRO A 141 -32.05 -6.41 -10.11
CA PRO A 141 -31.41 -6.58 -8.82
C PRO A 141 -29.96 -7.06 -8.90
N ASP A 142 -29.65 -7.92 -9.87
CA ASP A 142 -28.30 -8.50 -10.01
C ASP A 142 -27.26 -7.45 -10.40
N LYS A 143 -27.60 -6.51 -11.29
CA LYS A 143 -26.70 -5.40 -11.64
C LYS A 143 -26.45 -4.48 -10.45
N LEU A 144 -27.45 -4.22 -9.63
CA LEU A 144 -27.32 -3.37 -8.45
C LEU A 144 -26.51 -4.07 -7.35
N LYS A 145 -26.68 -5.38 -7.17
CA LYS A 145 -25.83 -6.19 -6.28
C LYS A 145 -24.38 -6.20 -6.73
N GLU A 146 -24.13 -6.29 -8.03
CA GLU A 146 -22.78 -6.20 -8.58
C GLU A 146 -22.10 -4.87 -8.20
N ILE A 147 -22.80 -3.73 -8.36
CA ILE A 147 -22.28 -2.42 -7.96
C ILE A 147 -22.00 -2.38 -6.45
N GLN A 148 -22.89 -2.94 -5.64
CA GLN A 148 -22.74 -2.99 -4.18
C GLN A 148 -21.53 -3.82 -3.76
N MET A 149 -21.28 -4.97 -4.39
CA MET A 149 -20.21 -5.88 -4.03
C MET A 149 -18.86 -5.53 -4.65
N ARG A 150 -18.84 -4.68 -5.67
CA ARG A 150 -17.64 -4.33 -6.42
C ARG A 150 -16.50 -3.76 -5.55
N PRO A 151 -16.73 -2.85 -4.60
CA PRO A 151 -15.66 -2.37 -3.72
C PRO A 151 -15.04 -3.48 -2.87
N LEU A 152 -15.84 -4.42 -2.37
CA LEU A 152 -15.35 -5.54 -1.56
C LEU A 152 -14.51 -6.51 -2.40
N PHE A 153 -14.95 -6.81 -3.62
CA PHE A 153 -14.21 -7.65 -4.56
C PHE A 153 -12.88 -7.02 -4.96
N LEU A 154 -12.88 -5.73 -5.33
CA LEU A 154 -11.67 -5.02 -5.73
C LEU A 154 -10.71 -4.78 -4.56
N ARG A 155 -11.25 -4.65 -3.34
CA ARG A 155 -10.45 -4.66 -2.13
C ARG A 155 -9.68 -5.96 -1.99
N GLN A 156 -10.37 -7.12 -2.07
CA GLN A 156 -9.71 -8.42 -1.95
C GLN A 156 -8.62 -8.58 -3.02
N LYS A 157 -8.92 -8.20 -4.26
CA LYS A 157 -7.93 -8.21 -5.36
C LYS A 157 -6.70 -7.34 -5.06
N LEU A 158 -6.89 -6.19 -4.42
CA LEU A 158 -5.80 -5.30 -4.04
C LEU A 158 -5.01 -5.88 -2.85
N ASP A 159 -5.67 -6.44 -1.84
CA ASP A 159 -5.03 -7.11 -0.71
C ASP A 159 -4.16 -8.28 -1.18
N ASP A 160 -4.69 -9.13 -2.06
CA ASP A 160 -3.95 -10.24 -2.66
C ASP A 160 -2.71 -9.76 -3.45
N ALA A 161 -2.84 -8.64 -4.16
CA ALA A 161 -1.74 -8.04 -4.91
C ALA A 161 -0.68 -7.44 -3.98
N ILE A 162 -1.07 -6.79 -2.87
CA ILE A 162 -0.17 -6.28 -1.83
C ILE A 162 0.59 -7.43 -1.19
N GLU A 163 -0.09 -8.53 -0.85
CA GLU A 163 0.54 -9.72 -0.27
C GLU A 163 1.54 -10.37 -1.24
N ALA A 164 1.18 -10.47 -2.52
CA ALA A 164 2.07 -10.98 -3.55
C ALA A 164 3.33 -10.10 -3.72
N GLU A 165 3.19 -8.79 -3.63
CA GLU A 165 4.31 -7.85 -3.67
C GLU A 165 5.18 -7.98 -2.42
N ALA A 166 4.57 -8.11 -1.22
CA ALA A 166 5.29 -8.31 0.04
C ALA A 166 6.15 -9.58 0.04
N LYS A 167 5.66 -10.68 -0.53
CA LYS A 167 6.41 -11.96 -0.65
C LYS A 167 7.70 -11.82 -1.44
N LYS A 168 7.80 -10.89 -2.41
CA LYS A 168 9.03 -10.65 -3.17
C LYS A 168 10.15 -10.09 -2.29
N PHE A 169 9.81 -9.35 -1.22
CA PHE A 169 10.79 -8.77 -0.30
C PHE A 169 11.18 -9.71 0.85
N ILE A 170 10.40 -10.77 1.10
CA ILE A 170 10.73 -11.78 2.12
C ILE A 170 11.71 -12.81 1.55
N ASN A 171 11.60 -13.11 0.24
CA ASN A 171 12.37 -14.15 -0.43
C ASN A 171 13.61 -13.61 -1.18
N ALA A 172 13.94 -12.33 -1.10
CA ALA A 172 15.07 -11.66 -1.72
C ALA A 172 16.17 -11.30 -0.70
#